data_2f69664a942c021aaa5a2672637817e9
#
_entry.id   2f69664a942c021aaa5a2672637817e9
#
_cell.length_a   1.000
_cell.length_b   1.000
_cell.length_c   1.000
_cell.angle_alpha   90.00
_cell.angle_beta   90.00
_cell.angle_gamma   90.00
#
_symmetry.space_group_name_H-M   'P 1'
#
loop_
_entity.id
_entity.type
_entity.pdbx_description
1 polymer ?
#
loop_
_entity_poly.entity_id
_entity_poly.type
_entity_poly.pdbx_seq_one_letter_code
_entity_poly.pdbx_strand_id
1 'polypeptide(L)'
;MNNSYINGTNEKSQNKVGKVLYFIVILLIVLGIGFMVFKRLTAKKEIVFNDIPSVNVTHVMKGNISKDISVMGDILPTDTYYVVAKVGGDIKKVNVENGKFVKKGDPICEIDASKEIEAAYIQYDAAKKNFERMQKLYRAGDISQQSFESVKAQYEGLKLAYDTKVEYAIPVAVADGYVENTNMTENTAINQGTVLCYITSEGAKEINFAVTERVLEGIKLNDDVVVEKSGKKYNGYISNISNLIDAQTGLFKVKAVITSDNSFASGIMAKVTFPYIKKNNVNILPNDLIYYETSMPYLYVVGDDNKLKKEYIEVGIENDVYTEILTKLDSSLKIVSTWNKDLAEGVEVNIVKDDKLGVK
;
A
#
# COMPACT_ATOMS: atom_id res chain seq x y z
N MET A 1 15.54 40.83 -130.21
CA MET A 1 14.63 41.83 -129.71
C MET A 1 14.49 41.59 -128.23
N ASN A 2 14.95 42.59 -127.53
CA ASN A 2 14.42 43.11 -126.20
C ASN A 2 14.04 42.10 -125.09
N ASN A 3 14.34 42.22 -123.93
CA ASN A 3 14.79 43.27 -123.02
C ASN A 3 14.74 42.59 -121.56
N SER A 4 15.65 42.70 -120.83
CA SER A 4 16.04 43.60 -119.75
C SER A 4 15.21 43.53 -118.46
N TYR A 5 15.93 43.59 -117.31
CA TYR A 5 15.56 44.03 -115.95
C TYR A 5 14.85 42.99 -115.02
N ILE A 6 15.19 42.77 -113.83
CA ILE A 6 15.64 43.66 -112.79
C ILE A 6 16.32 42.91 -111.67
N ASN A 7 17.41 43.42 -111.21
CA ASN A 7 18.08 43.10 -109.95
C ASN A 7 17.41 43.86 -108.79
N GLY A 8 17.53 43.26 -107.66
CA GLY A 8 17.64 44.04 -106.43
C GLY A 8 16.55 43.77 -105.39
N THR A 9 16.98 43.45 -104.29
CA THR A 9 16.41 43.55 -102.95
C THR A 9 16.24 42.25 -102.18
N ASN A 10 17.40 41.71 -101.67
CA ASN A 10 17.31 40.72 -100.51
C ASN A 10 18.54 40.74 -99.53
N GLU A 11 19.40 41.77 -99.62
CA GLU A 11 20.57 41.81 -98.70
C GLU A 11 20.35 42.69 -97.41
N LYS A 12 19.23 43.38 -97.26
CA LYS A 12 18.95 44.19 -96.05
C LYS A 12 18.12 43.51 -94.95
N SER A 13 17.54 42.32 -95.16
CA SER A 13 16.67 41.62 -94.18
C SER A 13 17.43 40.70 -93.27
N GLN A 14 18.54 40.03 -93.75
CA GLN A 14 19.29 39.07 -92.93
C GLN A 14 20.13 39.72 -91.82
N ASN A 15 20.55 40.97 -91.98
CA ASN A 15 21.37 41.64 -90.95
C ASN A 15 20.55 42.19 -89.76
N LYS A 16 19.24 42.32 -89.87
CA LYS A 16 18.38 42.66 -88.74
C LYS A 16 18.01 41.47 -87.84
N VAL A 17 17.72 40.33 -88.47
CA VAL A 17 17.42 39.07 -87.72
C VAL A 17 18.62 38.55 -86.91
N GLY A 18 19.84 38.59 -87.51
CA GLY A 18 21.08 38.24 -86.82
C GLY A 18 21.38 39.13 -85.59
N LYS A 19 21.13 40.45 -85.72
CA LYS A 19 21.33 41.40 -84.61
C LYS A 19 20.29 41.18 -83.50
N VAL A 20 19.03 40.90 -83.84
CA VAL A 20 18.01 40.56 -82.85
C VAL A 20 18.29 39.27 -82.13
N LEU A 21 18.74 38.25 -82.86
CA LEU A 21 19.17 36.95 -82.23
C LEU A 21 20.35 37.15 -81.31
N TYR A 22 21.34 37.96 -81.71
CA TYR A 22 22.50 38.31 -80.89
C TYR A 22 22.10 39.02 -79.58
N PHE A 23 21.20 40.00 -79.66
CA PHE A 23 20.67 40.66 -78.47
C PHE A 23 19.85 39.73 -77.56
N ILE A 24 19.08 38.80 -78.12
CA ILE A 24 18.32 37.82 -77.33
C ILE A 24 19.31 36.86 -76.59
N VAL A 25 20.37 36.43 -77.25
CA VAL A 25 21.38 35.56 -76.60
C VAL A 25 22.11 36.30 -75.48
N ILE A 26 22.48 37.58 -75.70
CA ILE A 26 23.10 38.41 -74.65
C ILE A 26 22.12 38.64 -73.48
N LEU A 27 20.87 38.84 -73.76
CA LEU A 27 19.85 39.01 -72.74
C LEU A 27 19.64 37.75 -71.91
N LEU A 28 19.65 36.56 -72.55
CA LEU A 28 19.57 35.28 -71.85
C LEU A 28 20.81 35.02 -71.01
N ILE A 29 22.01 35.39 -71.51
CA ILE A 29 23.27 35.25 -70.72
C ILE A 29 23.23 36.22 -69.51
N VAL A 30 22.77 37.45 -69.68
CA VAL A 30 22.67 38.42 -68.58
C VAL A 30 21.59 37.97 -67.54
N LEU A 31 20.44 37.44 -68.02
CA LEU A 31 19.45 36.85 -67.15
C LEU A 31 19.95 35.61 -66.42
N GLY A 32 20.74 34.74 -67.09
CA GLY A 32 21.38 33.57 -66.52
C GLY A 32 22.39 33.93 -65.43
N ILE A 33 23.23 34.96 -65.72
CA ILE A 33 24.19 35.49 -64.74
C ILE A 33 23.47 36.18 -63.58
N GLY A 34 22.43 36.99 -63.90
CA GLY A 34 21.58 37.61 -62.87
C GLY A 34 20.89 36.58 -61.98
N PHE A 35 20.38 35.50 -62.56
CA PHE A 35 19.78 34.39 -61.79
C PHE A 35 20.81 33.64 -60.95
N MET A 36 22.02 33.42 -61.47
CA MET A 36 23.11 32.77 -60.74
C MET A 36 23.63 33.63 -59.57
N VAL A 37 23.70 34.96 -59.78
CA VAL A 37 24.09 35.91 -58.73
C VAL A 37 22.92 36.05 -57.71
N PHE A 38 21.68 36.12 -58.18
CA PHE A 38 20.50 36.11 -57.29
C PHE A 38 20.44 34.84 -56.45
N LYS A 39 20.67 33.64 -57.02
CA LYS A 39 20.73 32.38 -56.30
C LYS A 39 21.91 32.33 -55.29
N ARG A 40 23.04 32.98 -55.58
CA ARG A 40 24.14 33.13 -54.60
C ARG A 40 23.84 34.13 -53.48
N LEU A 41 23.13 35.21 -53.79
CA LEU A 41 22.76 36.26 -52.84
C LEU A 41 21.56 35.82 -51.95
N THR A 42 20.67 34.96 -52.48
CA THR A 42 19.54 34.40 -51.75
C THR A 42 19.87 33.06 -51.07
N ALA A 43 21.08 32.47 -51.28
CA ALA A 43 21.54 31.37 -50.43
C ALA A 43 21.63 31.91 -49.00
N LYS A 44 20.57 31.72 -48.23
CA LYS A 44 20.60 31.90 -46.78
C LYS A 44 21.82 31.17 -46.25
N LYS A 45 22.80 31.90 -45.79
CA LYS A 45 23.77 31.34 -44.85
C LYS A 45 22.89 30.86 -43.69
N GLU A 46 22.62 29.56 -43.55
CA GLU A 46 22.28 29.00 -42.29
C GLU A 46 23.42 29.39 -41.35
N ILE A 47 23.14 30.39 -40.52
CA ILE A 47 23.95 30.65 -39.34
C ILE A 47 23.60 29.47 -38.46
N VAL A 48 24.41 28.40 -38.51
CA VAL A 48 24.43 27.37 -37.49
C VAL A 48 24.91 28.12 -36.24
N PHE A 49 23.96 28.62 -35.46
CA PHE A 49 24.25 28.93 -34.09
C PHE A 49 24.62 27.60 -33.47
N ASN A 50 25.90 27.39 -33.28
CA ASN A 50 26.41 26.33 -32.44
C ASN A 50 26.10 26.75 -31.00
N ASP A 51 24.76 26.81 -30.65
CA ASP A 51 24.34 27.05 -29.29
C ASP A 51 24.79 25.84 -28.49
N ILE A 52 25.88 26.01 -27.76
CA ILE A 52 26.36 25.00 -26.82
C ILE A 52 25.23 24.78 -25.83
N PRO A 53 24.62 23.58 -25.78
CA PRO A 53 23.47 23.33 -24.90
C PRO A 53 23.86 23.56 -23.45
N SER A 54 22.99 24.29 -22.75
CA SER A 54 23.16 24.56 -21.32
C SER A 54 22.54 23.44 -20.50
N VAL A 55 23.26 22.92 -19.55
CA VAL A 55 22.83 21.82 -18.66
C VAL A 55 23.02 22.18 -17.19
N ASN A 56 22.16 21.63 -16.36
CA ASN A 56 22.40 21.57 -14.92
C ASN A 56 23.04 20.24 -14.60
N VAL A 57 23.90 20.20 -13.61
CA VAL A 57 24.52 18.98 -13.12
C VAL A 57 24.21 18.73 -11.66
N THR A 58 24.28 17.50 -11.27
CA THR A 58 24.11 17.02 -9.90
C THR A 58 25.15 15.94 -9.59
N HIS A 59 25.14 15.46 -8.37
CA HIS A 59 26.05 14.42 -7.89
C HIS A 59 25.27 13.23 -7.32
N VAL A 60 25.93 12.06 -7.26
CA VAL A 60 25.38 10.91 -6.57
C VAL A 60 25.12 11.24 -5.09
N MET A 61 23.96 10.84 -4.58
CA MET A 61 23.54 11.10 -3.21
C MET A 61 23.64 9.84 -2.37
N LYS A 62 23.89 10.01 -1.07
CA LYS A 62 23.66 8.96 -0.09
C LYS A 62 22.24 9.10 0.46
N GLY A 63 21.49 8.02 0.44
CA GLY A 63 20.11 8.03 0.94
C GLY A 63 19.61 6.64 1.32
N ASN A 64 18.40 6.62 1.82
CA ASN A 64 17.67 5.39 2.11
C ASN A 64 16.73 5.11 0.94
N ILE A 65 16.65 3.85 0.55
CA ILE A 65 15.72 3.40 -0.49
C ILE A 65 14.99 2.16 -0.03
N SER A 66 13.70 2.09 -0.32
CA SER A 66 12.88 0.92 -0.05
C SER A 66 12.12 0.49 -1.30
N LYS A 67 11.85 -0.81 -1.39
CA LYS A 67 10.93 -1.37 -2.36
C LYS A 67 9.69 -1.85 -1.63
N ASP A 68 8.55 -1.33 -2.03
CA ASP A 68 7.28 -1.64 -1.41
C ASP A 68 6.58 -2.78 -2.16
N ILE A 69 5.75 -3.50 -1.43
CA ILE A 69 4.84 -4.50 -1.98
C ILE A 69 3.43 -4.22 -1.49
N SER A 70 2.45 -4.52 -2.33
CA SER A 70 1.04 -4.43 -1.97
C SER A 70 0.40 -5.81 -1.99
N VAL A 71 -0.35 -6.14 -0.96
CA VAL A 71 -1.13 -7.37 -0.83
C VAL A 71 -2.55 -7.03 -0.40
N MET A 72 -3.49 -7.94 -0.62
CA MET A 72 -4.84 -7.82 -0.07
C MET A 72 -4.91 -8.48 1.30
N GLY A 73 -5.63 -7.86 2.22
CA GLY A 73 -5.87 -8.38 3.57
C GLY A 73 -7.28 -8.12 4.04
N ASP A 74 -7.72 -8.92 5.03
CA ASP A 74 -9.03 -8.80 5.65
C ASP A 74 -8.96 -7.90 6.88
N ILE A 75 -9.80 -6.88 6.92
CA ILE A 75 -9.93 -6.00 8.09
C ILE A 75 -10.85 -6.69 9.10
N LEU A 76 -10.30 -6.95 10.29
CA LEU A 76 -11.00 -7.59 11.39
C LEU A 76 -10.93 -6.70 12.64
N PRO A 77 -11.85 -6.88 13.59
CA PRO A 77 -11.69 -6.26 14.90
C PRO A 77 -10.49 -6.86 15.61
N THR A 78 -9.77 -6.07 16.39
CA THR A 78 -8.61 -6.53 17.16
C THR A 78 -8.99 -7.60 18.16
N ASP A 79 -10.13 -7.41 18.83
CA ASP A 79 -10.63 -8.32 19.85
C ASP A 79 -12.05 -8.81 19.51
N THR A 80 -12.23 -10.11 19.59
CA THR A 80 -13.53 -10.77 19.45
C THR A 80 -13.74 -11.69 20.63
N TYR A 81 -14.81 -11.46 21.37
CA TYR A 81 -15.18 -12.23 22.55
C TYR A 81 -16.42 -13.05 22.26
N TYR A 82 -16.38 -14.32 22.69
CA TYR A 82 -17.50 -15.25 22.52
C TYR A 82 -18.38 -15.26 23.77
N VAL A 83 -19.67 -15.03 23.61
CA VAL A 83 -20.65 -15.27 24.66
C VAL A 83 -21.21 -16.67 24.46
N VAL A 84 -21.00 -17.53 25.46
CA VAL A 84 -21.33 -18.96 25.38
C VAL A 84 -22.34 -19.30 26.44
N ALA A 85 -23.35 -20.12 26.08
CA ALA A 85 -24.32 -20.66 27.05
C ALA A 85 -23.61 -21.58 28.06
N LYS A 86 -23.70 -21.26 29.34
CA LYS A 86 -23.11 -22.05 30.43
C LYS A 86 -24.12 -23.05 31.04
N VAL A 87 -25.39 -22.96 30.65
CA VAL A 87 -26.46 -23.90 30.98
C VAL A 87 -27.27 -24.23 29.74
N GLY A 88 -27.92 -25.38 29.70
CA GLY A 88 -28.90 -25.76 28.68
C GLY A 88 -30.29 -25.28 29.02
N GLY A 89 -31.13 -25.09 27.99
CA GLY A 89 -32.53 -24.68 28.18
C GLY A 89 -33.10 -24.05 26.92
N ASP A 90 -34.32 -23.55 27.00
CA ASP A 90 -34.95 -22.81 25.91
C ASP A 90 -34.65 -21.31 26.04
N ILE A 91 -34.38 -20.63 24.94
CA ILE A 91 -34.19 -19.18 24.94
C ILE A 91 -35.55 -18.55 25.20
N LYS A 92 -35.72 -17.94 26.36
CA LYS A 92 -36.98 -17.28 26.79
C LYS A 92 -37.10 -15.88 26.20
N LYS A 93 -35.99 -15.16 26.14
CA LYS A 93 -35.95 -13.77 25.66
C LYS A 93 -34.57 -13.43 25.11
N VAL A 94 -34.53 -12.70 24.02
CA VAL A 94 -33.32 -12.11 23.44
C VAL A 94 -33.30 -10.61 23.69
N ASN A 95 -32.26 -10.08 24.34
CA ASN A 95 -32.14 -8.68 24.71
C ASN A 95 -31.28 -7.86 23.77
N VAL A 96 -30.63 -8.49 22.78
CA VAL A 96 -29.66 -7.88 21.86
C VAL A 96 -29.94 -8.27 20.41
N GLU A 97 -29.51 -7.39 19.52
CA GLU A 97 -29.55 -7.58 18.07
C GLU A 97 -28.15 -7.36 17.49
N ASN A 98 -27.89 -7.86 16.25
CA ASN A 98 -26.65 -7.59 15.56
C ASN A 98 -26.43 -6.08 15.39
N GLY A 99 -25.20 -5.62 15.67
CA GLY A 99 -24.82 -4.21 15.61
C GLY A 99 -25.17 -3.37 16.83
N LYS A 100 -25.85 -3.97 17.87
CA LYS A 100 -26.12 -3.26 19.12
C LYS A 100 -24.88 -3.16 19.98
N PHE A 101 -24.57 -1.95 20.47
CA PHE A 101 -23.51 -1.76 21.46
C PHE A 101 -23.97 -2.24 22.83
N VAL A 102 -23.11 -3.00 23.51
CA VAL A 102 -23.31 -3.51 24.87
C VAL A 102 -22.11 -3.20 25.74
N LYS A 103 -22.36 -3.04 27.05
CA LYS A 103 -21.31 -2.93 28.06
C LYS A 103 -21.11 -4.27 28.74
N LYS A 104 -19.92 -4.48 29.26
CA LYS A 104 -19.60 -5.66 30.08
C LYS A 104 -20.63 -5.78 31.24
N GLY A 105 -21.26 -6.95 31.32
CA GLY A 105 -22.31 -7.24 32.29
C GLY A 105 -23.73 -7.03 31.80
N ASP A 106 -23.96 -6.41 30.64
CA ASP A 106 -25.29 -6.28 30.06
C ASP A 106 -25.88 -7.65 29.71
N PRO A 107 -27.17 -7.91 30.00
CA PRO A 107 -27.80 -9.20 29.71
C PRO A 107 -27.98 -9.38 28.20
N ILE A 108 -27.50 -10.50 27.68
CA ILE A 108 -27.57 -10.88 26.25
C ILE A 108 -28.90 -11.59 25.96
N CYS A 109 -29.24 -12.58 26.76
CA CYS A 109 -30.52 -13.30 26.66
C CYS A 109 -30.92 -13.87 28.02
N GLU A 110 -32.14 -14.44 28.10
CA GLU A 110 -32.61 -15.23 29.21
C GLU A 110 -32.83 -16.67 28.74
N ILE A 111 -32.26 -17.63 29.46
CA ILE A 111 -32.39 -19.06 29.19
C ILE A 111 -33.31 -19.67 30.25
N ASP A 112 -34.36 -20.35 29.85
CA ASP A 112 -35.19 -21.14 30.74
C ASP A 112 -34.42 -22.44 31.11
N ALA A 113 -33.60 -22.32 32.13
CA ALA A 113 -32.89 -23.44 32.74
C ALA A 113 -33.61 -23.99 33.99
N SER A 114 -34.94 -23.80 34.08
CA SER A 114 -35.75 -24.12 35.27
C SER A 114 -35.49 -25.54 35.75
N LYS A 115 -35.38 -26.53 34.89
CA LYS A 115 -35.11 -27.94 35.28
C LYS A 115 -33.74 -28.12 35.96
N GLU A 116 -32.70 -27.46 35.44
CA GLU A 116 -31.34 -27.55 36.04
C GLU A 116 -31.29 -26.74 37.37
N ILE A 117 -31.92 -25.60 37.39
CA ILE A 117 -32.01 -24.75 38.60
C ILE A 117 -32.81 -25.43 39.69
N GLU A 118 -33.96 -26.06 39.37
CA GLU A 118 -34.77 -26.82 40.33
C GLU A 118 -34.02 -28.03 40.92
N ALA A 119 -33.30 -28.76 40.05
CA ALA A 119 -32.46 -29.91 40.52
C ALA A 119 -31.36 -29.45 41.50
N ALA A 120 -30.71 -28.32 41.22
CA ALA A 120 -29.70 -27.74 42.11
C ALA A 120 -30.32 -27.18 43.40
N TYR A 121 -31.51 -26.58 43.29
CA TYR A 121 -32.29 -26.06 44.44
C TYR A 121 -32.68 -27.15 45.42
N ILE A 122 -33.16 -28.31 44.96
CA ILE A 122 -33.53 -29.46 45.81
C ILE A 122 -32.35 -29.89 46.65
N GLN A 123 -31.14 -30.00 46.05
CA GLN A 123 -29.93 -30.38 46.76
C GLN A 123 -29.48 -29.33 47.78
N TYR A 124 -29.53 -28.03 47.37
CA TYR A 124 -29.23 -26.90 48.25
C TYR A 124 -30.20 -26.81 49.42
N ASP A 125 -31.52 -26.95 49.22
CA ASP A 125 -32.53 -26.87 50.26
C ASP A 125 -32.38 -28.02 51.28
N ALA A 126 -32.10 -29.23 50.81
CA ALA A 126 -31.82 -30.36 51.69
C ALA A 126 -30.55 -30.13 52.56
N ALA A 127 -29.47 -29.59 51.95
CA ALA A 127 -28.24 -29.27 52.68
C ALA A 127 -28.47 -28.11 53.68
N LYS A 128 -29.23 -27.10 53.29
CA LYS A 128 -29.61 -25.99 54.15
C LYS A 128 -30.36 -26.43 55.40
N LYS A 129 -31.40 -27.27 55.23
CA LYS A 129 -32.13 -27.86 56.36
C LYS A 129 -31.27 -28.70 57.30
N ASN A 130 -30.31 -29.45 56.70
CA ASN A 130 -29.35 -30.21 57.49
C ASN A 130 -28.41 -29.28 58.26
N PHE A 131 -27.83 -28.28 57.59
CA PHE A 131 -26.97 -27.26 58.21
C PHE A 131 -27.63 -26.54 59.35
N GLU A 132 -28.89 -26.07 59.21
CA GLU A 132 -29.65 -25.40 60.24
C GLU A 132 -29.90 -26.31 61.49
N ARG A 133 -30.14 -27.62 61.26
CA ARG A 133 -30.28 -28.60 62.32
C ARG A 133 -28.96 -28.80 63.06
N MET A 134 -27.86 -29.04 62.32
CA MET A 134 -26.53 -29.26 62.88
C MET A 134 -25.99 -28.03 63.59
N GLN A 135 -26.35 -26.83 63.12
CA GLN A 135 -25.99 -25.58 63.81
C GLN A 135 -26.62 -25.46 65.21
N LYS A 136 -27.87 -25.94 65.35
CA LYS A 136 -28.53 -25.96 66.66
C LYS A 136 -27.86 -26.96 67.61
N LEU A 137 -27.52 -28.16 67.12
CA LEU A 137 -26.83 -29.20 67.93
C LEU A 137 -25.40 -28.76 68.31
N TYR A 138 -24.68 -28.07 67.40
CA TYR A 138 -23.35 -27.55 67.72
C TYR A 138 -23.42 -26.46 68.80
N ARG A 139 -24.40 -25.57 68.73
CA ARG A 139 -24.65 -24.55 69.77
C ARG A 139 -25.02 -25.17 71.13
N ALA A 140 -25.67 -26.32 71.11
CA ALA A 140 -25.99 -27.11 72.33
C ALA A 140 -24.81 -27.92 72.88
N GLY A 141 -23.71 -28.01 72.09
CA GLY A 141 -22.54 -28.82 72.45
C GLY A 141 -22.66 -30.31 72.09
N ASP A 142 -23.68 -30.70 71.35
CA ASP A 142 -24.04 -32.10 71.06
C ASP A 142 -23.22 -32.72 69.92
N ILE A 143 -22.49 -31.88 69.13
CA ILE A 143 -21.62 -32.34 68.04
C ILE A 143 -20.24 -31.68 68.07
N SER A 144 -19.23 -32.34 67.48
CA SER A 144 -17.91 -31.79 67.39
C SER A 144 -17.83 -30.66 66.38
N GLN A 145 -16.85 -29.78 66.56
CA GLN A 145 -16.52 -28.69 65.59
C GLN A 145 -16.26 -29.25 64.20
N GLN A 146 -15.51 -30.33 64.10
CA GLN A 146 -15.19 -30.99 62.82
C GLN A 146 -16.48 -31.44 62.08
N SER A 147 -17.44 -32.03 62.81
CA SER A 147 -18.71 -32.44 62.21
C SER A 147 -19.55 -31.27 61.73
N PHE A 148 -19.59 -30.16 62.50
CA PHE A 148 -20.23 -28.95 62.08
C PHE A 148 -19.61 -28.31 60.86
N GLU A 149 -18.24 -28.18 60.82
CA GLU A 149 -17.53 -27.61 59.70
C GLU A 149 -17.71 -28.43 58.40
N SER A 150 -17.76 -29.75 58.48
CA SER A 150 -18.06 -30.61 57.35
C SER A 150 -19.44 -30.35 56.76
N VAL A 151 -20.48 -30.22 57.57
CA VAL A 151 -21.85 -29.93 57.10
C VAL A 151 -21.94 -28.51 56.55
N LYS A 152 -21.25 -27.56 57.19
CA LYS A 152 -21.17 -26.18 56.68
C LYS A 152 -20.53 -26.10 55.30
N ALA A 153 -19.40 -26.79 55.09
CA ALA A 153 -18.74 -26.82 53.80
C ALA A 153 -19.62 -27.44 52.71
N GLN A 154 -20.38 -28.53 53.04
CA GLN A 154 -21.32 -29.12 52.10
C GLN A 154 -22.44 -28.17 51.73
N TYR A 155 -23.06 -27.45 52.72
CA TYR A 155 -24.09 -26.44 52.48
C TYR A 155 -23.57 -25.31 51.59
N GLU A 156 -22.39 -24.75 51.91
CA GLU A 156 -21.79 -23.65 51.14
C GLU A 156 -21.48 -24.07 49.69
N GLY A 157 -21.00 -25.31 49.49
CA GLY A 157 -20.70 -25.85 48.15
C GLY A 157 -21.98 -26.00 47.30
N LEU A 158 -23.08 -26.55 47.89
CA LEU A 158 -24.35 -26.73 47.19
C LEU A 158 -25.08 -25.39 46.96
N LYS A 159 -24.92 -24.45 47.90
CA LYS A 159 -25.41 -23.09 47.72
C LYS A 159 -24.74 -22.42 46.53
N LEU A 160 -23.40 -22.49 46.44
CA LEU A 160 -22.64 -21.92 45.33
C LEU A 160 -23.05 -22.57 44.00
N ALA A 161 -23.28 -23.88 43.96
CA ALA A 161 -23.72 -24.59 42.78
C ALA A 161 -25.09 -24.13 42.28
N TYR A 162 -26.04 -23.89 43.20
CA TYR A 162 -27.36 -23.35 42.89
C TYR A 162 -27.26 -21.89 42.39
N ASP A 163 -26.57 -21.03 43.14
CA ASP A 163 -26.41 -19.61 42.78
C ASP A 163 -25.78 -19.44 41.40
N THR A 164 -24.77 -20.27 41.09
CA THR A 164 -24.09 -20.29 39.79
C THR A 164 -25.03 -20.70 38.64
N LYS A 165 -25.92 -21.70 38.87
CA LYS A 165 -26.92 -22.07 37.84
C LYS A 165 -27.91 -20.95 37.55
N VAL A 166 -28.34 -20.24 38.59
CA VAL A 166 -29.23 -19.07 38.46
C VAL A 166 -28.52 -17.94 37.68
N GLU A 167 -27.28 -17.64 38.02
CA GLU A 167 -26.48 -16.63 37.30
C GLU A 167 -26.30 -16.99 35.81
N TYR A 168 -25.99 -18.25 35.51
CA TYR A 168 -25.73 -18.72 34.15
C TYR A 168 -26.99 -18.79 33.27
N ALA A 169 -28.19 -18.71 33.87
CA ALA A 169 -29.44 -18.60 33.10
C ALA A 169 -29.59 -17.24 32.40
N ILE A 170 -28.80 -16.24 32.79
CA ILE A 170 -28.76 -14.91 32.15
C ILE A 170 -27.34 -14.64 31.66
N PRO A 171 -26.97 -15.17 30.48
CA PRO A 171 -25.69 -14.82 29.88
C PRO A 171 -25.50 -13.33 29.69
N VAL A 172 -24.36 -12.82 30.10
CA VAL A 172 -24.02 -11.39 30.04
C VAL A 172 -22.87 -11.12 29.12
N ALA A 173 -22.75 -9.89 28.62
CA ALA A 173 -21.64 -9.42 27.84
C ALA A 173 -20.31 -9.55 28.63
N VAL A 174 -19.30 -10.14 28.04
CA VAL A 174 -17.99 -10.37 28.67
C VAL A 174 -17.03 -9.18 28.53
N ALA A 175 -17.34 -8.27 27.56
CA ALA A 175 -16.59 -7.04 27.29
C ALA A 175 -17.55 -5.97 26.73
N ASP A 176 -17.05 -4.72 26.66
CA ASP A 176 -17.72 -3.65 25.94
C ASP A 176 -17.51 -3.84 24.44
N GLY A 177 -18.55 -3.61 23.62
CA GLY A 177 -18.43 -3.73 22.17
C GLY A 177 -19.76 -3.92 21.45
N TYR A 178 -19.67 -4.20 20.16
CA TYR A 178 -20.82 -4.45 19.29
C TYR A 178 -21.13 -5.94 19.21
N VAL A 179 -22.41 -6.27 19.33
CA VAL A 179 -22.89 -7.66 19.18
C VAL A 179 -22.90 -8.04 17.71
N GLU A 180 -22.30 -9.18 17.40
CA GLU A 180 -22.22 -9.71 16.03
C GLU A 180 -22.64 -11.19 16.00
N ASN A 181 -23.18 -11.61 14.87
CA ASN A 181 -23.52 -12.99 14.57
C ASN A 181 -24.41 -13.64 15.67
N THR A 182 -25.46 -12.95 16.09
CA THR A 182 -26.45 -13.56 16.99
C THR A 182 -27.31 -14.56 16.23
N ASN A 183 -27.26 -15.82 16.67
CA ASN A 183 -28.08 -16.93 16.15
C ASN A 183 -29.21 -17.30 17.12
N MET A 184 -29.53 -16.41 18.07
CA MET A 184 -30.51 -16.66 19.08
C MET A 184 -31.93 -16.37 18.55
N THR A 185 -32.83 -17.34 18.74
CA THR A 185 -34.24 -17.19 18.46
C THR A 185 -35.01 -17.60 19.72
N GLU A 186 -35.97 -16.80 20.13
CA GLU A 186 -36.85 -17.10 21.27
C GLU A 186 -37.56 -18.43 21.04
N ASN A 187 -37.76 -19.18 22.10
CA ASN A 187 -38.37 -20.53 22.13
C ASN A 187 -37.56 -21.62 21.40
N THR A 188 -36.25 -21.40 21.21
CA THR A 188 -35.34 -22.40 20.65
C THR A 188 -34.49 -23.02 21.76
N ALA A 189 -34.40 -24.35 21.77
CA ALA A 189 -33.59 -25.09 22.72
C ALA A 189 -32.09 -24.94 22.38
N ILE A 190 -31.28 -24.69 23.40
CA ILE A 190 -29.82 -24.61 23.31
C ILE A 190 -29.16 -25.53 24.33
N ASN A 191 -27.95 -26.00 23.98
CA ASN A 191 -27.14 -26.79 24.88
C ASN A 191 -26.05 -25.95 25.55
N GLN A 192 -25.57 -26.41 26.70
CA GLN A 192 -24.37 -25.86 27.30
C GLN A 192 -23.21 -25.91 26.29
N GLY A 193 -22.43 -24.83 26.18
CA GLY A 193 -21.33 -24.72 25.22
C GLY A 193 -21.73 -24.09 23.89
N THR A 194 -23.03 -23.84 23.62
CA THR A 194 -23.48 -23.15 22.41
C THR A 194 -23.02 -21.70 22.42
N VAL A 195 -22.39 -21.24 21.31
CA VAL A 195 -22.03 -19.83 21.11
C VAL A 195 -23.30 -19.05 20.79
N LEU A 196 -23.61 -18.06 21.60
CA LEU A 196 -24.81 -17.23 21.49
C LEU A 196 -24.59 -16.03 20.55
N CYS A 197 -23.49 -15.35 20.70
CA CYS A 197 -23.06 -14.23 19.86
C CYS A 197 -21.58 -13.96 20.03
N TYR A 198 -21.05 -13.06 19.18
CA TYR A 198 -19.73 -12.46 19.36
C TYR A 198 -19.88 -11.02 19.83
N ILE A 199 -18.93 -10.54 20.60
CA ILE A 199 -18.78 -9.13 20.93
C ILE A 199 -17.45 -8.66 20.35
N THR A 200 -17.52 -7.69 19.44
CA THR A 200 -16.33 -7.09 18.82
C THR A 200 -16.03 -5.77 19.47
N SER A 201 -14.77 -5.54 19.85
CA SER A 201 -14.36 -4.28 20.48
C SER A 201 -14.57 -3.11 19.52
N GLU A 202 -14.92 -1.93 20.05
CA GLU A 202 -14.95 -0.66 19.32
C GLU A 202 -13.54 -0.13 19.00
N GLY A 203 -12.51 -0.81 19.46
CA GLY A 203 -11.11 -0.38 19.39
C GLY A 203 -10.48 -0.45 18.00
N ALA A 204 -9.16 -0.46 18.00
CA ALA A 204 -8.35 -0.57 16.80
C ALA A 204 -8.79 -1.75 15.93
N LYS A 205 -8.72 -1.56 14.63
CA LYS A 205 -8.90 -2.64 13.66
C LYS A 205 -7.54 -3.23 13.33
N GLU A 206 -7.52 -4.53 13.10
CA GLU A 206 -6.35 -5.20 12.52
C GLU A 206 -6.64 -5.59 11.07
N ILE A 207 -5.60 -5.67 10.27
CA ILE A 207 -5.67 -6.24 8.93
C ILE A 207 -4.81 -7.49 8.89
N ASN A 208 -5.41 -8.59 8.47
CA ASN A 208 -4.75 -9.88 8.33
C ASN A 208 -4.44 -10.11 6.86
N PHE A 209 -3.18 -10.35 6.53
CA PHE A 209 -2.73 -10.64 5.19
C PHE A 209 -1.69 -11.75 5.18
N ALA A 210 -1.37 -12.27 4.01
CA ALA A 210 -0.43 -13.36 3.86
C ALA A 210 0.69 -12.98 2.89
N VAL A 211 1.91 -13.44 3.20
CA VAL A 211 3.12 -13.13 2.43
C VAL A 211 3.93 -14.40 2.16
N THR A 212 4.76 -14.35 1.11
CA THR A 212 5.74 -15.41 0.82
C THR A 212 6.94 -15.32 1.77
N GLU A 213 7.71 -16.39 1.90
CA GLU A 213 8.95 -16.43 2.67
C GLU A 213 9.91 -15.31 2.31
N ARG A 214 10.11 -15.06 1.02
CA ARG A 214 10.97 -13.98 0.53
C ARG A 214 10.56 -12.59 1.03
N VAL A 215 9.27 -12.33 1.15
CA VAL A 215 8.75 -11.06 1.68
C VAL A 215 8.90 -11.02 3.19
N LEU A 216 8.69 -12.19 3.84
CA LEU A 216 8.82 -12.34 5.29
C LEU A 216 10.22 -11.96 5.80
N GLU A 217 11.28 -12.34 5.07
CA GLU A 217 12.67 -11.99 5.42
C GLU A 217 12.93 -10.48 5.51
N GLY A 218 12.17 -9.70 4.77
CA GLY A 218 12.33 -8.25 4.66
C GLY A 218 11.49 -7.42 5.63
N ILE A 219 10.53 -8.03 6.34
CA ILE A 219 9.60 -7.31 7.24
C ILE A 219 9.90 -7.62 8.71
N LYS A 220 9.55 -6.68 9.58
CA LYS A 220 9.77 -6.78 11.02
C LYS A 220 8.54 -6.29 11.78
N LEU A 221 8.45 -6.70 13.04
CA LEU A 221 7.49 -6.11 13.97
C LEU A 221 7.70 -4.60 14.06
N ASN A 222 6.60 -3.85 14.14
CA ASN A 222 6.53 -2.40 14.12
C ASN A 222 6.94 -1.73 12.81
N ASP A 223 7.11 -2.46 11.70
CA ASP A 223 7.25 -1.85 10.39
C ASP A 223 5.94 -1.14 10.02
N ASP A 224 6.08 0.07 9.47
CA ASP A 224 4.95 0.86 9.00
C ASP A 224 4.26 0.19 7.82
N VAL A 225 2.93 0.24 7.83
CA VAL A 225 2.09 -0.19 6.71
C VAL A 225 1.09 0.90 6.35
N VAL A 226 0.73 0.95 5.08
CA VAL A 226 -0.34 1.81 4.58
C VAL A 226 -1.47 0.93 4.10
N VAL A 227 -2.63 1.06 4.73
CA VAL A 227 -3.86 0.37 4.34
C VAL A 227 -4.68 1.30 3.46
N GLU A 228 -5.00 0.86 2.25
CA GLU A 228 -5.81 1.63 1.31
C GLU A 228 -7.18 0.97 1.09
N LYS A 229 -8.25 1.75 1.34
CA LYS A 229 -9.63 1.33 1.11
C LYS A 229 -10.44 2.48 0.53
N SER A 230 -11.12 2.23 -0.58
CA SER A 230 -11.98 3.22 -1.26
C SER A 230 -11.28 4.57 -1.53
N GLY A 231 -9.99 4.53 -1.91
CA GLY A 231 -9.17 5.71 -2.19
C GLY A 231 -8.64 6.47 -0.96
N LYS A 232 -9.01 6.04 0.25
CA LYS A 232 -8.47 6.59 1.49
C LYS A 232 -7.32 5.73 1.99
N LYS A 233 -6.27 6.39 2.52
CA LYS A 233 -5.08 5.75 3.09
C LYS A 233 -5.08 5.89 4.60
N TYR A 234 -4.72 4.83 5.28
CA TYR A 234 -4.70 4.71 6.73
C TYR A 234 -3.35 4.14 7.14
N ASN A 235 -2.74 4.74 8.14
CA ASN A 235 -1.47 4.28 8.67
C ASN A 235 -1.68 3.17 9.69
N GLY A 236 -0.75 2.26 9.73
CA GLY A 236 -0.71 1.17 10.68
C GLY A 236 0.71 0.64 10.84
N TYR A 237 0.86 -0.40 11.62
CA TYR A 237 2.14 -1.07 11.83
C TYR A 237 1.94 -2.58 11.98
N ILE A 238 2.97 -3.36 11.63
CA ILE A 238 2.97 -4.82 11.77
C ILE A 238 2.99 -5.17 13.25
N SER A 239 1.94 -5.82 13.74
CA SER A 239 1.76 -6.21 15.14
C SER A 239 2.14 -7.67 15.42
N ASN A 240 2.02 -8.53 14.41
CA ASN A 240 2.34 -9.96 14.55
C ASN A 240 2.80 -10.54 13.23
N ILE A 241 3.78 -11.44 13.30
CA ILE A 241 4.31 -12.21 12.16
C ILE A 241 4.28 -13.67 12.58
N SER A 242 3.54 -14.52 11.87
CA SER A 242 3.52 -15.95 12.11
C SER A 242 4.82 -16.59 11.63
N ASN A 243 5.43 -17.41 12.48
CA ASN A 243 6.58 -18.25 12.10
C ASN A 243 6.15 -19.60 11.51
N LEU A 244 4.84 -19.87 11.45
CA LEU A 244 4.30 -21.10 10.89
C LEU A 244 3.67 -20.81 9.53
N ILE A 245 4.10 -21.58 8.53
CA ILE A 245 3.50 -21.56 7.19
C ILE A 245 2.11 -22.18 7.22
N ASP A 246 1.17 -21.57 6.55
CA ASP A 246 -0.14 -22.17 6.32
C ASP A 246 0.00 -23.26 5.25
N ALA A 247 -0.24 -24.50 5.64
CA ALA A 247 -0.02 -25.67 4.77
C ALA A 247 -0.93 -25.71 3.52
N GLN A 248 -2.05 -25.00 3.54
CA GLN A 248 -2.99 -24.95 2.39
C GLN A 248 -2.56 -23.91 1.36
N THR A 249 -2.07 -22.77 1.83
CA THR A 249 -1.73 -21.63 0.95
C THR A 249 -0.24 -21.52 0.65
N GLY A 250 0.62 -22.12 1.47
CA GLY A 250 2.07 -21.96 1.37
C GLY A 250 2.57 -20.56 1.75
N LEU A 251 1.78 -19.79 2.50
CA LEU A 251 2.07 -18.42 2.87
C LEU A 251 2.16 -18.26 4.39
N PHE A 252 2.83 -17.19 4.82
CA PHE A 252 2.92 -16.79 6.22
C PHE A 252 1.88 -15.73 6.54
N LYS A 253 1.17 -15.90 7.66
CA LYS A 253 0.17 -14.91 8.12
C LYS A 253 0.87 -13.76 8.84
N VAL A 254 0.46 -12.56 8.50
CA VAL A 254 0.93 -11.31 9.11
C VAL A 254 -0.28 -10.50 9.53
N LYS A 255 -0.18 -9.84 10.70
CA LYS A 255 -1.18 -8.93 11.21
C LYS A 255 -0.59 -7.54 11.34
N ALA A 256 -1.37 -6.54 10.97
CA ALA A 256 -1.05 -5.15 11.22
C ALA A 256 -2.21 -4.43 11.90
N VAL A 257 -1.90 -3.56 12.85
CA VAL A 257 -2.89 -2.72 13.54
C VAL A 257 -3.02 -1.40 12.79
N ILE A 258 -4.24 -0.98 12.52
CA ILE A 258 -4.56 0.30 11.89
C ILE A 258 -4.69 1.34 13.01
N THR A 259 -3.85 2.39 13.00
CA THR A 259 -3.77 3.40 14.07
C THR A 259 -4.67 4.59 13.85
N SER A 260 -5.16 4.79 12.63
CA SER A 260 -6.00 5.93 12.24
C SER A 260 -7.44 5.49 12.00
N ASP A 261 -8.38 6.36 12.35
CA ASP A 261 -9.83 6.33 12.18
C ASP A 261 -10.47 4.94 11.95
N ASN A 262 -11.24 4.48 12.94
CA ASN A 262 -11.81 3.13 13.00
C ASN A 262 -13.17 2.98 12.25
N SER A 263 -13.45 3.81 11.26
CA SER A 263 -14.74 3.84 10.55
C SER A 263 -14.96 2.67 9.57
N PHE A 264 -14.15 1.63 9.63
CA PHE A 264 -14.30 0.46 8.75
C PHE A 264 -15.32 -0.54 9.28
N ALA A 265 -16.12 -1.07 8.39
CA ALA A 265 -16.80 -2.34 8.67
C ALA A 265 -15.77 -3.47 8.76
N SER A 266 -15.97 -4.41 9.67
CA SER A 266 -15.17 -5.64 9.76
C SER A 266 -15.57 -6.62 8.65
N GLY A 267 -14.65 -7.51 8.27
CA GLY A 267 -14.90 -8.52 7.24
C GLY A 267 -14.74 -8.02 5.80
N ILE A 268 -14.19 -6.82 5.58
CA ILE A 268 -13.93 -6.29 4.25
C ILE A 268 -12.44 -6.39 3.89
N MET A 269 -12.17 -6.53 2.60
CA MET A 269 -10.80 -6.54 2.09
C MET A 269 -10.27 -5.13 1.83
N ALA A 270 -8.99 -4.92 2.11
CA ALA A 270 -8.26 -3.70 1.78
C ALA A 270 -6.87 -4.01 1.26
N LYS A 271 -6.28 -3.08 0.52
CA LYS A 271 -4.91 -3.19 0.04
C LYS A 271 -3.96 -2.72 1.13
N VAL A 272 -2.98 -3.55 1.46
CA VAL A 272 -1.91 -3.24 2.41
C VAL A 272 -0.62 -3.07 1.64
N THR A 273 0.04 -1.93 1.81
CA THR A 273 1.33 -1.62 1.20
C THR A 273 2.37 -1.42 2.30
N PHE A 274 3.50 -2.08 2.16
CA PHE A 274 4.60 -2.01 3.13
C PHE A 274 5.95 -2.26 2.45
N PRO A 275 7.05 -1.68 3.00
CA PRO A 275 8.38 -1.90 2.47
C PRO A 275 8.91 -3.28 2.89
N TYR A 276 9.34 -4.08 1.90
CA TYR A 276 9.91 -5.42 2.15
C TYR A 276 11.40 -5.53 1.82
N ILE A 277 11.95 -4.58 1.06
CA ILE A 277 13.40 -4.44 0.90
C ILE A 277 13.77 -3.03 1.33
N LYS A 278 14.68 -2.90 2.29
CA LYS A 278 15.14 -1.61 2.81
C LYS A 278 16.66 -1.57 2.76
N LYS A 279 17.22 -0.52 2.19
CA LYS A 279 18.66 -0.26 2.22
C LYS A 279 18.91 1.17 2.71
N ASN A 280 19.83 1.30 3.63
CA ASN A 280 20.19 2.58 4.24
C ASN A 280 21.57 3.02 3.78
N ASN A 281 21.73 4.34 3.59
CA ASN A 281 23.01 4.97 3.26
C ASN A 281 23.66 4.39 1.98
N VAL A 282 22.86 4.07 0.98
CA VAL A 282 23.29 3.62 -0.35
C VAL A 282 23.36 4.78 -1.32
N ASN A 283 24.08 4.62 -2.43
CA ASN A 283 24.10 5.59 -3.51
C ASN A 283 22.76 5.55 -4.24
N ILE A 284 22.09 6.69 -4.36
CA ILE A 284 20.82 6.82 -5.07
C ILE A 284 20.85 7.99 -6.05
N LEU A 285 20.08 7.86 -7.12
CA LEU A 285 19.80 8.94 -8.07
C LEU A 285 18.31 8.94 -8.40
N PRO A 286 17.73 10.12 -8.73
CA PRO A 286 16.39 10.19 -9.32
C PRO A 286 16.29 9.36 -10.60
N ASN A 287 15.14 8.70 -10.78
CA ASN A 287 14.92 7.78 -11.92
C ASN A 287 15.03 8.47 -13.28
N ASP A 288 14.67 9.74 -13.36
CA ASP A 288 14.69 10.57 -14.57
C ASP A 288 16.10 10.89 -15.08
N LEU A 289 17.14 10.63 -14.28
CA LEU A 289 18.54 10.80 -14.67
C LEU A 289 19.19 9.55 -15.27
N ILE A 290 18.47 8.42 -15.24
CA ILE A 290 18.99 7.14 -15.72
C ILE A 290 18.40 6.83 -17.10
N TYR A 291 19.28 6.74 -18.07
CA TYR A 291 18.93 6.41 -19.46
C TYR A 291 19.25 4.95 -19.76
N TYR A 292 18.58 4.39 -20.75
CA TYR A 292 18.77 3.00 -21.16
C TYR A 292 19.12 2.90 -22.64
N GLU A 293 20.16 2.15 -22.94
CA GLU A 293 20.53 1.78 -24.31
C GLU A 293 20.62 0.26 -24.39
N THR A 294 19.78 -0.36 -25.21
CA THR A 294 19.71 -1.84 -25.35
C THR A 294 19.66 -2.56 -23.99
N SER A 295 18.86 -2.04 -23.04
CA SER A 295 18.71 -2.52 -21.66
C SER A 295 19.91 -2.27 -20.72
N MET A 296 20.93 -1.57 -21.15
CA MET A 296 22.04 -1.16 -20.28
C MET A 296 21.78 0.26 -19.75
N PRO A 297 21.70 0.44 -18.43
CA PRO A 297 21.53 1.75 -17.82
C PRO A 297 22.81 2.57 -17.91
N TYR A 298 22.67 3.86 -18.20
CA TYR A 298 23.78 4.81 -18.24
C TYR A 298 23.35 6.20 -17.76
N LEU A 299 24.34 7.00 -17.40
CA LEU A 299 24.20 8.41 -17.06
C LEU A 299 24.89 9.26 -18.11
N TYR A 300 24.38 10.46 -18.37
CA TYR A 300 25.19 11.49 -19.01
C TYR A 300 26.03 12.21 -17.96
N VAL A 301 27.33 12.22 -18.15
CA VAL A 301 28.27 12.91 -17.28
C VAL A 301 29.07 13.94 -18.07
N VAL A 302 29.44 15.04 -17.43
CA VAL A 302 30.27 16.09 -18.03
C VAL A 302 31.73 15.81 -17.68
N GLY A 303 32.54 15.57 -18.70
CA GLY A 303 33.98 15.41 -18.55
C GLY A 303 34.71 16.73 -18.26
N ASP A 304 36.00 16.64 -17.94
CA ASP A 304 36.85 17.82 -17.71
C ASP A 304 37.00 18.71 -18.93
N ASP A 305 36.73 18.14 -20.11
CA ASP A 305 36.72 18.83 -21.42
C ASP A 305 35.37 19.50 -21.75
N ASN A 306 34.43 19.57 -20.77
CA ASN A 306 33.06 20.04 -20.91
C ASN A 306 32.25 19.27 -21.98
N LYS A 307 32.64 18.05 -22.29
CA LYS A 307 31.89 17.18 -23.22
C LYS A 307 31.10 16.11 -22.47
N LEU A 308 29.95 15.79 -23.03
CA LEU A 308 29.11 14.71 -22.53
C LEU A 308 29.76 13.36 -22.82
N LYS A 309 29.74 12.50 -21.81
CA LYS A 309 30.13 11.09 -21.90
C LYS A 309 29.01 10.22 -21.36
N LYS A 310 28.85 9.02 -21.89
CA LYS A 310 27.99 8.00 -21.32
C LYS A 310 28.78 7.21 -20.28
N GLU A 311 28.29 7.23 -19.04
CA GLU A 311 28.83 6.39 -17.98
C GLU A 311 27.84 5.25 -17.71
N TYR A 312 28.21 4.03 -18.11
CA TYR A 312 27.38 2.85 -17.88
C TYR A 312 27.45 2.43 -16.42
N ILE A 313 26.28 2.13 -15.88
CA ILE A 313 26.12 1.84 -14.46
C ILE A 313 25.41 0.51 -14.22
N GLU A 314 25.61 -0.06 -13.05
CA GLU A 314 24.78 -1.14 -12.51
C GLU A 314 23.80 -0.55 -11.51
N VAL A 315 22.55 -0.95 -11.62
CA VAL A 315 21.46 -0.49 -10.75
C VAL A 315 21.01 -1.59 -9.80
N GLY A 316 20.53 -1.19 -8.65
CA GLY A 316 20.01 -2.09 -7.61
C GLY A 316 18.50 -1.97 -7.44
N ILE A 317 18.08 -1.60 -6.22
CA ILE A 317 16.66 -1.36 -5.92
C ILE A 317 16.19 -0.09 -6.62
N GLU A 318 14.99 -0.15 -7.16
CA GLU A 318 14.28 0.97 -7.76
C GLU A 318 12.91 1.11 -7.08
N ASN A 319 12.53 2.36 -6.79
CA ASN A 319 11.18 2.73 -6.37
C ASN A 319 10.63 3.86 -7.28
N ASP A 320 9.49 4.44 -6.93
CA ASP A 320 8.80 5.44 -7.78
C ASP A 320 9.63 6.73 -8.03
N VAL A 321 10.65 7.01 -7.22
CA VAL A 321 11.39 8.28 -7.24
C VAL A 321 12.87 8.07 -7.49
N TYR A 322 13.47 7.07 -6.88
CA TYR A 322 14.92 6.84 -6.86
C TYR A 322 15.30 5.43 -7.28
N THR A 323 16.51 5.33 -7.85
CA THR A 323 17.20 4.06 -8.14
C THR A 323 18.52 4.01 -7.36
N GLU A 324 18.79 2.86 -6.77
CA GLU A 324 20.09 2.55 -6.16
C GLU A 324 21.16 2.34 -7.25
N ILE A 325 22.31 2.96 -7.08
CA ILE A 325 23.46 2.81 -7.97
C ILE A 325 24.50 1.91 -7.30
N LEU A 326 24.75 0.75 -7.91
CA LEU A 326 25.72 -0.24 -7.41
C LEU A 326 27.14 0.07 -7.86
N THR A 327 27.27 0.70 -9.03
CA THR A 327 28.57 1.15 -9.55
C THR A 327 29.19 2.16 -8.60
N LYS A 328 30.47 1.99 -8.30
CA LYS A 328 31.22 2.94 -7.48
C LYS A 328 31.52 4.18 -8.31
N LEU A 329 30.68 5.20 -8.19
CA LEU A 329 30.87 6.50 -8.81
C LEU A 329 31.68 7.41 -7.89
N ASP A 330 32.54 8.26 -8.50
CA ASP A 330 33.21 9.33 -7.77
C ASP A 330 32.17 10.37 -7.33
N SER A 331 32.26 10.82 -6.07
CA SER A 331 31.35 11.83 -5.52
C SER A 331 31.45 13.20 -6.18
N SER A 332 32.56 13.46 -6.91
CA SER A 332 32.78 14.67 -7.71
C SER A 332 32.25 14.59 -9.13
N LEU A 333 31.74 13.41 -9.55
CA LEU A 333 31.24 13.18 -10.91
C LEU A 333 30.03 14.08 -11.19
N LYS A 334 30.10 14.88 -12.25
CA LYS A 334 29.05 15.82 -12.64
C LYS A 334 28.03 15.11 -13.54
N ILE A 335 26.90 14.72 -12.97
CA ILE A 335 25.82 14.01 -13.65
C ILE A 335 24.83 15.04 -14.19
N VAL A 336 24.48 14.96 -15.47
CA VAL A 336 23.52 15.88 -16.10
C VAL A 336 22.13 15.66 -15.51
N SER A 337 21.52 16.74 -14.97
CA SER A 337 20.18 16.71 -14.34
C SER A 337 19.11 17.39 -15.17
N THR A 338 19.43 17.94 -16.33
CA THR A 338 18.48 18.58 -17.23
C THR A 338 18.33 17.75 -18.49
N TRP A 339 17.10 17.26 -18.77
CA TRP A 339 16.88 16.59 -20.05
C TRP A 339 16.87 17.62 -21.20
N ASN A 340 17.60 17.31 -22.30
CA ASN A 340 17.56 18.05 -23.54
C ASN A 340 17.65 17.05 -24.70
N LYS A 341 16.88 17.28 -25.77
CA LYS A 341 16.87 16.45 -26.99
C LYS A 341 18.22 16.40 -27.72
N ASP A 342 19.07 17.41 -27.46
CA ASP A 342 20.38 17.57 -28.12
C ASP A 342 21.53 16.90 -27.33
N LEU A 343 21.21 16.21 -26.24
CA LEU A 343 22.18 15.45 -25.44
C LEU A 343 22.63 14.22 -26.23
N ALA A 344 23.90 14.23 -26.64
CA ALA A 344 24.53 13.09 -27.26
C ALA A 344 26.00 12.98 -26.78
N GLU A 345 26.55 11.81 -26.84
CA GLU A 345 27.97 11.59 -26.48
C GLU A 345 28.89 12.47 -27.34
N GLY A 346 29.86 13.13 -26.72
CA GLY A 346 30.81 14.02 -27.35
C GLY A 346 30.32 15.47 -27.56
N VAL A 347 29.07 15.78 -27.30
CA VAL A 347 28.54 17.15 -27.38
C VAL A 347 29.13 18.00 -26.26
N GLU A 348 29.65 19.19 -26.63
CA GLU A 348 30.11 20.20 -25.69
C GLU A 348 28.92 20.87 -25.01
N VAL A 349 28.98 21.04 -23.68
CA VAL A 349 27.87 21.62 -22.88
C VAL A 349 28.40 22.74 -21.98
N ASN A 350 27.50 23.69 -21.69
CA ASN A 350 27.73 24.74 -20.70
C ASN A 350 27.01 24.40 -19.41
N ILE A 351 27.74 24.27 -18.31
CA ILE A 351 27.15 24.02 -16.97
C ILE A 351 26.61 25.33 -16.42
N VAL A 352 25.29 25.43 -16.24
CA VAL A 352 24.62 26.61 -15.69
C VAL A 352 24.49 26.51 -14.18
N LYS A 353 24.20 25.31 -13.67
CA LYS A 353 23.97 25.08 -12.25
C LYS A 353 24.56 23.74 -11.82
N ASP A 354 25.23 23.77 -10.69
CA ASP A 354 25.74 22.58 -10.01
C ASP A 354 24.94 22.40 -8.73
N ASP A 355 23.93 21.53 -8.82
CA ASP A 355 23.01 21.25 -7.72
C ASP A 355 23.53 20.07 -6.90
N LYS A 356 23.98 20.34 -5.70
CA LYS A 356 24.13 19.29 -4.69
C LYS A 356 22.73 18.95 -4.19
N LEU A 357 22.13 17.89 -4.74
CA LEU A 357 20.85 17.38 -4.26
C LEU A 357 21.01 16.96 -2.79
N GLY A 358 20.50 17.78 -1.88
CA GLY A 358 20.35 17.38 -0.47
C GLY A 358 19.08 16.55 -0.33
N VAL A 359 19.17 15.36 0.25
CA VAL A 359 18.00 14.63 0.75
C VAL A 359 17.36 15.50 1.84
N LYS A 360 16.11 15.95 1.62
CA LYS A 360 15.27 16.55 2.66
C LYS A 360 14.65 15.48 3.51
#